data_3c94954930e2f5860aa756e1e44da7b5
#
_entry.id   3c94954930e2f5860aa756e1e44da7b5
#
_cell.length_a   1.000
_cell.length_b   1.000
_cell.length_c   1.000
_cell.angle_alpha   90.00
_cell.angle_beta   90.00
_cell.angle_gamma   90.00
#
_symmetry.space_group_name_H-M   'P 1'
#
loop_
_entity.id
_entity.type
_entity.pdbx_description
1 polymer ?
#
loop_
_entity_poly.entity_id
_entity_poly.type
_entity_poly.pdbx_seq_one_letter_code
_entity_poly.pdbx_strand_id
1 'polypeptide(L)'
;TVREQGGVQEGEDAPIAPRTAMDGLSLHLRALAEGRETELSPAWQEAFRWLWGHEPYRDTVDLALRHLEARVSAPPLESDKAWQLFGRDAVSISRLEEFAACPYRHFIHYGLSPMERRDFTFEADERGTFFHAALSAFADVASQMPSWPMDMEERDVDAVMETVVEPLMTDWAEGPLTEDARSRALGKSYVDTVKRAAWLFTRHMRNSHFTTQGTEVAFGEPGGLPPVMLQLADGSRVALRGKIDRIDRYEGDHGVYLRVVDYKSSQKKLEPVRMWYGLQLQLLLYLKAATAAGAGNPAGAFYFTVSDPMCDTAQDVKAAAEAAIAKELRLKGVVLADTEVVEAM
;
A
#
# COMPACT_ATOMS: atom_id res chain seq x y z
N THR A 1 19.07 2.42 4.91
CA THR A 1 20.20 1.71 4.27
C THR A 1 21.21 1.37 5.34
N VAL A 2 21.06 0.16 5.94
CA VAL A 2 22.11 -0.44 6.76
C VAL A 2 23.22 -0.85 5.78
N ARG A 3 24.36 -0.20 5.86
CA ARG A 3 25.56 -0.67 5.17
C ARG A 3 25.95 -1.99 5.83
N GLU A 4 26.00 -3.06 5.06
CA GLU A 4 26.77 -4.25 5.37
C GLU A 4 28.24 -3.81 5.50
N GLN A 5 28.74 -3.71 6.72
CA GLN A 5 30.16 -3.58 6.97
C GLN A 5 30.74 -4.97 7.05
N GLY A 6 31.76 -5.15 6.25
CA GLY A 6 32.43 -6.38 5.90
C GLY A 6 32.78 -7.29 7.06
N GLY A 7 32.91 -8.58 6.71
CA GLY A 7 33.33 -9.64 7.61
C GLY A 7 34.66 -9.31 8.26
N VAL A 8 34.75 -9.64 9.54
CA VAL A 8 36.00 -9.63 10.31
C VAL A 8 36.98 -10.54 9.58
N GLN A 9 38.12 -9.99 9.14
CA GLN A 9 39.19 -10.80 8.56
C GLN A 9 39.86 -11.64 9.67
N GLU A 10 39.99 -12.93 9.44
CA GLU A 10 40.79 -13.79 10.28
C GLU A 10 42.24 -13.28 10.34
N GLY A 11 42.68 -12.82 11.51
CA GLY A 11 44.06 -12.36 11.73
C GLY A 11 44.21 -10.99 12.44
N GLU A 12 43.13 -10.39 12.94
CA GLU A 12 43.27 -9.13 13.70
C GLU A 12 43.81 -9.41 15.11
N ASP A 13 45.00 -8.85 15.38
CA ASP A 13 45.57 -8.72 16.73
C ASP A 13 44.57 -8.00 17.65
N ALA A 14 44.51 -8.39 18.93
CA ALA A 14 43.66 -7.74 19.91
C ALA A 14 43.95 -6.24 19.96
N PRO A 15 42.95 -5.36 19.95
CA PRO A 15 43.16 -3.94 19.85
C PRO A 15 43.89 -3.37 21.07
N ILE A 16 44.86 -2.53 20.86
CA ILE A 16 45.71 -1.91 21.92
C ILE A 16 44.91 -0.90 22.74
N ALA A 17 43.90 -0.26 22.17
CA ALA A 17 43.12 0.78 22.84
C ALA A 17 41.87 0.20 23.54
N PRO A 18 41.63 0.51 24.84
CA PRO A 18 40.52 -0.08 25.61
C PRO A 18 39.13 0.15 25.00
N ARG A 19 38.86 1.32 24.37
CA ARG A 19 37.56 1.57 23.72
C ARG A 19 37.35 0.66 22.51
N THR A 20 38.37 0.53 21.65
CA THR A 20 38.29 -0.35 20.48
C THR A 20 38.17 -1.84 20.93
N ALA A 21 38.83 -2.20 22.05
CA ALA A 21 38.71 -3.51 22.66
C ALA A 21 37.28 -3.78 23.16
N MET A 22 36.59 -2.80 23.73
CA MET A 22 35.19 -2.90 24.17
C MET A 22 34.23 -3.12 22.99
N ASP A 23 34.40 -2.32 21.93
CA ASP A 23 33.55 -2.43 20.74
C ASP A 23 33.70 -3.80 20.07
N GLY A 24 34.94 -4.25 19.85
CA GLY A 24 35.24 -5.56 19.28
C GLY A 24 34.77 -6.71 20.19
N LEU A 25 35.05 -6.65 21.48
CA LEU A 25 34.58 -7.66 22.44
C LEU A 25 33.05 -7.79 22.43
N SER A 26 32.32 -6.68 22.36
CA SER A 26 30.85 -6.69 22.29
C SER A 26 30.34 -7.42 21.05
N LEU A 27 31.02 -7.31 19.91
CA LEU A 27 30.68 -8.01 18.66
C LEU A 27 30.92 -9.53 18.81
N HIS A 28 32.08 -9.94 19.35
CA HIS A 28 32.39 -11.34 19.57
C HIS A 28 31.51 -12.01 20.61
N LEU A 29 31.20 -11.31 21.70
CA LEU A 29 30.26 -11.82 22.72
C LEU A 29 28.86 -12.01 22.13
N ARG A 30 28.44 -11.08 21.26
CA ARG A 30 27.16 -11.24 20.53
C ARG A 30 27.20 -12.43 19.56
N ALA A 31 28.29 -12.59 18.82
CA ALA A 31 28.46 -13.74 17.92
C ALA A 31 28.41 -15.07 18.66
N LEU A 32 28.98 -15.16 19.87
CA LEU A 32 28.88 -16.31 20.75
C LEU A 32 27.42 -16.54 21.20
N ALA A 33 26.73 -15.49 21.67
CA ALA A 33 25.35 -15.59 22.14
C ALA A 33 24.38 -16.02 21.02
N GLU A 34 24.66 -15.65 19.77
CA GLU A 34 23.91 -16.02 18.57
C GLU A 34 24.37 -17.37 17.94
N GLY A 35 25.39 -18.04 18.50
CA GLY A 35 25.93 -19.28 18.00
C GLY A 35 26.74 -19.18 16.70
N ARG A 36 27.13 -17.95 16.30
CA ARG A 36 27.98 -17.70 15.12
C ARG A 36 29.46 -17.95 15.40
N GLU A 37 29.85 -17.86 16.65
CA GLU A 37 31.15 -18.27 17.17
C GLU A 37 30.95 -19.35 18.27
N THR A 38 31.90 -20.22 18.44
CA THR A 38 31.85 -21.26 19.48
C THR A 38 32.67 -20.91 20.71
N GLU A 39 33.72 -20.09 20.54
CA GLU A 39 34.60 -19.61 21.61
C GLU A 39 35.28 -18.30 21.22
N LEU A 40 35.71 -17.53 22.20
CA LEU A 40 36.56 -16.37 21.97
C LEU A 40 37.98 -16.82 21.62
N SER A 41 38.62 -16.17 20.66
CA SER A 41 40.03 -16.38 20.40
C SER A 41 40.88 -16.01 21.63
N PRO A 42 42.10 -16.59 21.77
CA PRO A 42 42.97 -16.28 22.90
C PRO A 42 43.21 -14.80 23.15
N ALA A 43 43.33 -14.02 22.08
CA ALA A 43 43.51 -12.57 22.14
C ALA A 43 42.29 -11.87 22.75
N TRP A 44 41.08 -12.27 22.35
CA TRP A 44 39.82 -11.68 22.89
C TRP A 44 39.51 -12.19 24.30
N GLN A 45 39.96 -13.40 24.69
CA GLN A 45 39.90 -13.86 26.07
C GLN A 45 40.79 -13.02 26.98
N GLU A 46 42.00 -12.66 26.52
CA GLU A 46 42.91 -11.79 27.27
C GLU A 46 42.38 -10.36 27.38
N ALA A 47 41.84 -9.81 26.28
CA ALA A 47 41.17 -8.51 26.28
C ALA A 47 40.01 -8.47 27.28
N PHE A 48 39.18 -9.54 27.32
CA PHE A 48 38.09 -9.65 28.29
C PHE A 48 38.61 -9.65 29.73
N ARG A 49 39.64 -10.47 30.04
CA ARG A 49 40.22 -10.54 31.39
C ARG A 49 40.79 -9.19 31.81
N TRP A 50 41.46 -8.50 30.91
CA TRP A 50 42.03 -7.20 31.17
C TRP A 50 40.96 -6.16 31.44
N LEU A 51 39.97 -6.03 30.58
CA LEU A 51 38.88 -5.08 30.72
C LEU A 51 38.06 -5.35 32.00
N TRP A 52 37.77 -6.64 32.31
CA TRP A 52 37.09 -7.04 33.55
C TRP A 52 37.90 -6.72 34.80
N GLY A 53 39.22 -6.83 34.76
CA GLY A 53 40.15 -6.54 35.85
C GLY A 53 40.33 -5.05 36.19
N HIS A 54 39.93 -4.13 35.29
CA HIS A 54 40.20 -2.71 35.42
C HIS A 54 38.91 -1.93 35.69
N GLU A 55 38.82 -1.25 36.83
CA GLU A 55 37.67 -0.52 37.33
C GLU A 55 36.94 0.36 36.28
N PRO A 56 37.60 1.21 35.48
CA PRO A 56 36.85 2.06 34.53
C PRO A 56 36.08 1.30 33.47
N TYR A 57 36.40 0.01 33.24
CA TYR A 57 35.82 -0.78 32.15
C TYR A 57 34.93 -1.93 32.64
N ARG A 58 35.08 -2.37 33.89
CA ARG A 58 34.32 -3.47 34.49
C ARG A 58 32.81 -3.27 34.33
N ASP A 59 32.31 -2.10 34.74
CA ASP A 59 30.87 -1.80 34.68
C ASP A 59 30.34 -1.82 33.25
N THR A 60 31.16 -1.39 32.26
CA THR A 60 30.77 -1.42 30.86
C THR A 60 30.71 -2.86 30.33
N VAL A 61 31.66 -3.72 30.72
CA VAL A 61 31.64 -5.16 30.36
C VAL A 61 30.45 -5.85 31.00
N ASP A 62 30.18 -5.59 32.30
CA ASP A 62 29.00 -6.12 33.00
C ASP A 62 27.69 -5.71 32.32
N LEU A 63 27.59 -4.45 31.94
CA LEU A 63 26.45 -3.94 31.19
C LEU A 63 26.30 -4.63 29.82
N ALA A 64 27.40 -4.83 29.10
CA ALA A 64 27.40 -5.54 27.81
C ALA A 64 26.92 -6.99 27.97
N LEU A 65 27.40 -7.71 29.01
CA LEU A 65 26.97 -9.07 29.30
C LEU A 65 25.49 -9.15 29.66
N ARG A 66 25.00 -8.25 30.50
CA ARG A 66 23.56 -8.17 30.84
C ARG A 66 22.70 -7.90 29.61
N HIS A 67 23.17 -7.07 28.68
CA HIS A 67 22.44 -6.82 27.44
C HIS A 67 22.42 -8.01 26.48
N LEU A 68 23.41 -8.93 26.55
CA LEU A 68 23.36 -10.16 25.77
C LEU A 68 22.28 -11.13 26.27
N GLU A 69 22.02 -11.12 27.60
CA GLU A 69 20.98 -11.95 28.22
C GLU A 69 19.61 -11.26 28.19
N ALA A 70 19.57 -9.94 27.99
CA ALA A 70 18.34 -9.17 27.95
C ALA A 70 17.50 -9.56 26.74
N ARG A 71 16.49 -10.38 26.96
CA ARG A 71 15.43 -10.61 26.00
C ARG A 71 14.39 -9.52 26.15
N VAL A 72 14.30 -8.62 25.18
CA VAL A 72 13.19 -7.69 25.09
C VAL A 72 11.95 -8.50 24.71
N SER A 73 11.29 -9.09 25.71
CA SER A 73 9.96 -9.65 25.51
C SER A 73 8.93 -8.61 25.94
N ALA A 74 8.24 -8.03 24.99
CA ALA A 74 7.06 -7.24 25.32
C ALA A 74 5.97 -8.20 25.82
N PRO A 75 5.43 -8.04 27.03
CA PRO A 75 4.30 -8.83 27.49
C PRO A 75 3.12 -8.60 26.51
N PRO A 76 2.28 -9.61 26.27
CA PRO A 76 1.08 -9.42 25.48
C PRO A 76 0.19 -8.35 26.11
N LEU A 77 -0.45 -7.53 25.28
CA LEU A 77 -1.44 -6.56 25.76
C LEU A 77 -2.60 -7.31 26.42
N GLU A 78 -2.97 -6.88 27.62
CA GLU A 78 -4.20 -7.34 28.27
C GLU A 78 -5.41 -7.01 27.38
N SER A 79 -6.38 -7.92 27.30
CA SER A 79 -7.54 -7.78 26.41
C SER A 79 -8.28 -6.44 26.59
N ASP A 80 -8.46 -5.99 27.83
CA ASP A 80 -9.16 -4.73 28.10
C ASP A 80 -8.39 -3.51 27.58
N LYS A 81 -7.06 -3.51 27.73
CA LYS A 81 -6.20 -2.46 27.17
C LYS A 81 -6.18 -2.49 25.65
N ALA A 82 -6.17 -3.70 25.05
CA ALA A 82 -6.26 -3.84 23.61
C ALA A 82 -7.58 -3.26 23.08
N TRP A 83 -8.71 -3.53 23.73
CA TRP A 83 -10.01 -2.95 23.36
C TRP A 83 -10.08 -1.43 23.52
N GLN A 84 -9.42 -0.88 24.53
CA GLN A 84 -9.33 0.58 24.69
C GLN A 84 -8.53 1.24 23.59
N LEU A 85 -7.42 0.63 23.17
CA LEU A 85 -6.55 1.18 22.14
C LEU A 85 -7.13 1.01 20.73
N PHE A 86 -7.70 -0.15 20.44
CA PHE A 86 -8.06 -0.51 19.07
C PHE A 86 -9.56 -0.41 18.76
N GLY A 87 -10.40 -0.21 19.77
CA GLY A 87 -11.85 -0.21 19.64
C GLY A 87 -12.43 -1.60 19.34
N ARG A 88 -13.77 -1.67 19.27
CA ARG A 88 -14.51 -2.90 18.93
C ARG A 88 -15.25 -2.79 17.60
N ASP A 89 -15.06 -1.69 16.89
CA ASP A 89 -15.76 -1.37 15.65
C ASP A 89 -15.21 -2.17 14.47
N ALA A 90 -15.87 -2.02 13.33
CA ALA A 90 -15.42 -2.62 12.08
C ALA A 90 -14.00 -2.17 11.72
N VAL A 91 -13.20 -3.11 11.22
CA VAL A 91 -11.78 -2.90 10.89
C VAL A 91 -11.63 -2.64 9.40
N SER A 92 -10.80 -1.68 9.03
CA SER A 92 -10.46 -1.45 7.61
C SER A 92 -9.51 -2.53 7.08
N ILE A 93 -9.58 -2.81 5.78
CA ILE A 93 -8.71 -3.80 5.14
C ILE A 93 -7.24 -3.39 5.23
N SER A 94 -6.93 -2.11 5.03
CA SER A 94 -5.56 -1.58 5.16
C SER A 94 -4.98 -1.82 6.56
N ARG A 95 -5.81 -1.72 7.59
CA ARG A 95 -5.40 -2.01 8.96
C ARG A 95 -5.03 -3.48 9.15
N LEU A 96 -5.75 -4.42 8.50
CA LEU A 96 -5.38 -5.84 8.53
C LEU A 96 -4.07 -6.10 7.78
N GLU A 97 -3.90 -5.53 6.59
CA GLU A 97 -2.67 -5.64 5.82
C GLU A 97 -1.47 -5.08 6.58
N GLU A 98 -1.66 -3.97 7.29
CA GLU A 98 -0.61 -3.38 8.11
C GLU A 98 -0.26 -4.25 9.32
N PHE A 99 -1.25 -4.84 9.99
CA PHE A 99 -1.01 -5.80 11.07
C PHE A 99 -0.23 -7.02 10.58
N ALA A 100 -0.62 -7.57 9.42
CA ALA A 100 0.08 -8.71 8.82
C ALA A 100 1.53 -8.35 8.42
N ALA A 101 1.76 -7.11 7.95
CA ALA A 101 3.09 -6.64 7.58
C ALA A 101 3.99 -6.39 8.79
N CYS A 102 3.46 -5.76 9.84
CA CYS A 102 4.20 -5.48 11.06
C CYS A 102 3.23 -5.13 12.21
N PRO A 103 3.01 -6.04 13.19
CA PRO A 103 2.16 -5.77 14.34
C PRO A 103 2.60 -4.55 15.16
N TYR A 104 3.90 -4.27 15.23
CA TYR A 104 4.43 -3.10 15.93
C TYR A 104 4.04 -1.80 15.21
N ARG A 105 4.16 -1.74 13.87
CA ARG A 105 3.73 -0.58 13.09
C ARG A 105 2.22 -0.35 13.24
N HIS A 106 1.43 -1.42 13.18
CA HIS A 106 -0.01 -1.36 13.46
C HIS A 106 -0.31 -0.81 14.86
N PHE A 107 0.45 -1.23 15.89
CA PHE A 107 0.31 -0.71 17.26
C PHE A 107 0.59 0.80 17.31
N ILE A 108 1.65 1.27 16.67
CA ILE A 108 1.97 2.69 16.62
C ILE A 108 0.87 3.46 15.88
N HIS A 109 0.47 3.04 14.69
CA HIS A 109 -0.48 3.80 13.86
C HIS A 109 -1.91 3.79 14.42
N TYR A 110 -2.42 2.64 14.85
CA TYR A 110 -3.82 2.48 15.25
C TYR A 110 -4.04 2.40 16.77
N GLY A 111 -3.01 2.08 17.53
CA GLY A 111 -3.09 2.04 18.98
C GLY A 111 -2.68 3.36 19.62
N LEU A 112 -1.46 3.81 19.35
CA LEU A 112 -0.95 5.07 19.91
C LEU A 112 -1.38 6.29 19.07
N SER A 113 -1.58 6.11 17.77
CA SER A 113 -2.04 7.14 16.82
C SER A 113 -1.30 8.48 16.96
N PRO A 114 0.06 8.49 16.94
CA PRO A 114 0.81 9.73 17.08
C PRO A 114 0.45 10.66 15.92
N MET A 115 0.16 11.92 16.23
CA MET A 115 -0.08 12.92 15.19
C MET A 115 1.26 13.49 14.73
N GLU A 116 1.57 13.30 13.47
CA GLU A 116 2.71 13.94 12.84
C GLU A 116 2.43 15.44 12.65
N ARG A 117 3.43 16.28 12.92
CA ARG A 117 3.30 17.71 12.64
C ARG A 117 3.30 17.87 11.12
N ARG A 118 2.17 18.28 10.57
CA ARG A 118 2.05 18.52 9.12
C ARG A 118 2.93 19.71 8.75
N ASP A 119 3.99 19.46 7.99
CA ASP A 119 4.62 20.48 7.17
C ASP A 119 3.76 20.61 5.90
N PHE A 120 3.55 21.86 5.44
CA PHE A 120 2.75 22.16 4.24
C PHE A 120 3.49 21.70 2.96
N THR A 121 3.65 20.38 2.81
CA THR A 121 4.22 19.76 1.59
C THR A 121 3.18 18.81 1.02
N PHE A 122 3.01 18.88 -0.29
CA PHE A 122 2.10 18.00 -1.01
C PHE A 122 2.64 16.56 -0.99
N GLU A 123 1.96 15.71 -0.24
CA GLU A 123 2.39 14.31 -0.03
C GLU A 123 1.80 13.36 -1.09
N ALA A 124 2.42 12.18 -1.20
CA ALA A 124 2.00 11.13 -2.13
C ALA A 124 0.55 10.65 -1.91
N ASP A 125 0.08 10.71 -0.66
CA ASP A 125 -1.28 10.30 -0.27
C ASP A 125 -2.34 11.27 -0.79
N GLU A 126 -2.04 12.58 -0.78
CA GLU A 126 -2.94 13.60 -1.32
C GLU A 126 -3.11 13.47 -2.83
N ARG A 127 -2.02 13.18 -3.56
CA ARG A 127 -2.08 12.87 -4.99
C ARG A 127 -2.99 11.67 -5.27
N GLY A 128 -2.89 10.61 -4.47
CA GLY A 128 -3.77 9.45 -4.57
C GLY A 128 -5.24 9.83 -4.41
N THR A 129 -5.55 10.57 -3.36
CA THR A 129 -6.91 11.05 -3.06
C THR A 129 -7.49 11.89 -4.20
N PHE A 130 -6.69 12.80 -4.77
CA PHE A 130 -7.09 13.59 -5.94
C PHE A 130 -7.43 12.71 -7.15
N PHE A 131 -6.58 11.74 -7.48
CA PHE A 131 -6.80 10.85 -8.63
C PHE A 131 -8.06 10.01 -8.47
N HIS A 132 -8.34 9.49 -7.27
CA HIS A 132 -9.56 8.74 -6.97
C HIS A 132 -10.79 9.62 -7.12
N ALA A 133 -10.80 10.82 -6.51
CA ALA A 133 -11.92 11.74 -6.59
C ALA A 133 -12.21 12.17 -8.05
N ALA A 134 -11.17 12.50 -8.82
CA ALA A 134 -11.32 12.93 -10.21
C ALA A 134 -11.86 11.81 -11.11
N LEU A 135 -11.36 10.58 -11.00
CA LEU A 135 -11.83 9.45 -11.81
C LEU A 135 -13.22 8.97 -11.39
N SER A 136 -13.57 9.04 -10.12
CA SER A 136 -14.91 8.74 -9.63
C SER A 136 -15.93 9.75 -10.17
N ALA A 137 -15.66 11.05 -10.00
CA ALA A 137 -16.51 12.10 -10.52
C ALA A 137 -16.66 12.04 -12.05
N PHE A 138 -15.57 11.71 -12.77
CA PHE A 138 -15.64 11.47 -14.21
C PHE A 138 -16.56 10.30 -14.56
N ALA A 139 -16.41 9.16 -13.89
CA ALA A 139 -17.22 7.97 -14.14
C ALA A 139 -18.71 8.23 -13.88
N ASP A 140 -19.03 8.96 -12.81
CA ASP A 140 -20.41 9.34 -12.46
C ASP A 140 -21.06 10.23 -13.51
N VAL A 141 -20.34 11.22 -14.03
CA VAL A 141 -20.84 12.12 -15.08
C VAL A 141 -20.90 11.40 -16.42
N ALA A 142 -19.81 10.76 -16.83
CA ALA A 142 -19.70 10.12 -18.14
C ALA A 142 -20.73 9.00 -18.33
N SER A 143 -20.97 8.17 -17.31
CA SER A 143 -21.94 7.07 -17.37
C SER A 143 -23.39 7.51 -17.64
N GLN A 144 -23.72 8.79 -17.42
CA GLN A 144 -25.04 9.36 -17.69
C GLN A 144 -25.14 9.98 -19.09
N MET A 145 -24.02 10.08 -19.82
CA MET A 145 -24.02 10.68 -21.16
C MET A 145 -24.46 9.67 -22.24
N PRO A 146 -25.31 10.07 -23.19
CA PRO A 146 -25.76 9.16 -24.26
C PRO A 146 -24.63 8.66 -25.16
N SER A 147 -23.54 9.42 -25.29
CA SER A 147 -22.34 9.05 -26.06
C SER A 147 -21.40 8.05 -25.35
N TRP A 148 -21.64 7.78 -24.06
CA TRP A 148 -20.78 6.90 -23.25
C TRP A 148 -21.03 5.42 -23.52
N PRO A 149 -19.97 4.63 -23.58
CA PRO A 149 -18.56 4.98 -23.84
C PRO A 149 -18.22 5.00 -25.34
N MET A 150 -19.16 4.59 -26.21
CA MET A 150 -18.91 4.24 -27.60
C MET A 150 -18.55 5.42 -28.50
N ASP A 151 -19.29 6.52 -28.36
CA ASP A 151 -19.20 7.68 -29.23
C ASP A 151 -18.45 8.87 -28.62
N MET A 152 -17.83 8.68 -27.42
CA MET A 152 -16.99 9.72 -26.80
C MET A 152 -15.62 9.80 -27.46
N GLU A 153 -15.22 10.95 -27.93
CA GLU A 153 -13.85 11.22 -28.37
C GLU A 153 -12.99 11.76 -27.21
N GLU A 154 -11.67 11.78 -27.39
CA GLU A 154 -10.71 12.27 -26.38
C GLU A 154 -11.03 13.69 -25.93
N ARG A 155 -11.43 14.58 -26.89
CA ARG A 155 -11.86 15.96 -26.59
C ARG A 155 -13.09 16.04 -25.70
N ASP A 156 -14.02 15.08 -25.81
CA ASP A 156 -15.24 15.03 -25.00
C ASP A 156 -14.91 14.59 -23.57
N VAL A 157 -13.99 13.62 -23.44
CA VAL A 157 -13.42 13.19 -22.15
C VAL A 157 -12.68 14.35 -21.47
N ASP A 158 -11.87 15.10 -22.23
CA ASP A 158 -11.15 16.28 -21.71
C ASP A 158 -12.12 17.35 -21.19
N ALA A 159 -13.21 17.61 -21.93
CA ALA A 159 -14.23 18.59 -21.51
C ALA A 159 -14.95 18.16 -20.23
N VAL A 160 -15.31 16.89 -20.09
CA VAL A 160 -15.89 16.35 -18.85
C VAL A 160 -14.89 16.46 -17.71
N MET A 161 -13.63 16.05 -17.95
CA MET A 161 -12.59 16.13 -16.93
C MET A 161 -12.32 17.55 -16.45
N GLU A 162 -12.33 18.55 -17.34
CA GLU A 162 -12.19 19.96 -16.96
C GLU A 162 -13.31 20.37 -15.99
N THR A 163 -14.55 19.98 -16.30
CA THR A 163 -15.70 20.30 -15.44
C THR A 163 -15.62 19.64 -14.07
N VAL A 164 -15.17 18.37 -13.97
CA VAL A 164 -15.13 17.65 -12.69
C VAL A 164 -13.90 17.98 -11.85
N VAL A 165 -12.80 18.39 -12.50
CA VAL A 165 -11.54 18.72 -11.81
C VAL A 165 -11.57 20.15 -11.25
N GLU A 166 -12.28 21.10 -11.87
CA GLU A 166 -12.33 22.49 -11.43
C GLU A 166 -12.76 22.65 -9.95
N PRO A 167 -13.88 22.06 -9.46
CA PRO A 167 -14.23 22.11 -8.05
C PRO A 167 -13.20 21.44 -7.15
N LEU A 168 -12.65 20.28 -7.56
CA LEU A 168 -11.62 19.59 -6.79
C LEU A 168 -10.35 20.43 -6.62
N MET A 169 -9.94 21.12 -7.69
CA MET A 169 -8.80 22.05 -7.64
C MET A 169 -9.10 23.28 -6.79
N THR A 170 -10.34 23.74 -6.72
CA THR A 170 -10.73 24.89 -5.89
C THR A 170 -10.68 24.53 -4.40
N ASP A 171 -11.20 23.38 -4.00
CA ASP A 171 -11.10 22.87 -2.63
C ASP A 171 -9.62 22.67 -2.21
N TRP A 172 -8.76 22.34 -3.17
CA TRP A 172 -7.32 22.20 -2.97
C TRP A 172 -6.57 23.53 -3.12
N ALA A 173 -7.18 24.56 -3.73
CA ALA A 173 -6.61 25.89 -3.88
C ALA A 173 -6.57 26.69 -2.57
N GLU A 174 -7.38 26.33 -1.59
CA GLU A 174 -7.24 26.78 -0.21
C GLU A 174 -6.07 26.08 0.52
N GLY A 175 -5.36 25.16 -0.17
CA GLY A 175 -4.21 24.39 0.25
C GLY A 175 -2.92 24.72 -0.54
N PRO A 176 -1.87 23.94 -0.35
CA PRO A 176 -0.50 24.25 -0.82
C PRO A 176 -0.28 24.26 -2.34
N LEU A 177 -1.26 23.86 -3.18
CA LEU A 177 -1.04 23.72 -4.63
C LEU A 177 -1.06 25.03 -5.43
N THR A 178 -1.46 26.15 -4.85
CA THR A 178 -1.59 27.42 -5.59
C THR A 178 -0.63 28.51 -5.12
N GLU A 179 0.09 28.32 -4.04
CA GLU A 179 0.91 29.35 -3.42
C GLU A 179 2.12 29.75 -4.28
N ASP A 180 2.73 28.80 -5.00
CA ASP A 180 3.91 29.07 -5.82
C ASP A 180 3.83 28.49 -7.24
N ALA A 181 4.80 28.86 -8.09
CA ALA A 181 4.88 28.42 -9.47
C ALA A 181 5.10 26.89 -9.61
N ARG A 182 5.79 26.28 -8.64
CA ARG A 182 6.05 24.84 -8.61
C ARG A 182 4.77 24.07 -8.32
N SER A 183 4.03 24.49 -7.31
CA SER A 183 2.75 23.88 -6.93
C SER A 183 1.72 23.96 -8.04
N ARG A 184 1.63 25.11 -8.75
CA ARG A 184 0.78 25.24 -9.94
C ARG A 184 1.20 24.30 -11.08
N ALA A 185 2.51 24.15 -11.33
CA ALA A 185 3.01 23.21 -12.35
C ALA A 185 2.70 21.75 -12.00
N LEU A 186 2.80 21.36 -10.72
CA LEU A 186 2.42 20.04 -10.23
C LEU A 186 0.92 19.80 -10.39
N GLY A 187 0.07 20.75 -9.99
CA GLY A 187 -1.38 20.67 -10.16
C GLY A 187 -1.76 20.44 -11.62
N LYS A 188 -1.15 21.18 -12.55
CA LYS A 188 -1.35 20.96 -13.99
C LYS A 188 -0.95 19.56 -14.44
N SER A 189 0.22 19.06 -13.99
CA SER A 189 0.68 17.71 -14.31
C SER A 189 -0.29 16.63 -13.79
N TYR A 190 -0.92 16.84 -12.64
CA TYR A 190 -1.92 15.92 -12.10
C TYR A 190 -3.20 15.92 -12.92
N VAL A 191 -3.68 17.10 -13.34
CA VAL A 191 -4.81 17.23 -14.24
C VAL A 191 -4.55 16.52 -15.58
N ASP A 192 -3.38 16.73 -16.17
CA ASP A 192 -2.99 16.07 -17.41
C ASP A 192 -2.91 14.53 -17.24
N THR A 193 -2.48 14.05 -16.06
CA THR A 193 -2.42 12.62 -15.73
C THR A 193 -3.82 12.01 -15.62
N VAL A 194 -4.76 12.65 -14.93
CA VAL A 194 -6.13 12.11 -14.79
C VAL A 194 -6.91 12.19 -16.09
N LYS A 195 -6.69 13.19 -16.94
CA LYS A 195 -7.27 13.27 -18.28
C LYS A 195 -6.87 12.06 -19.13
N ARG A 196 -5.57 11.73 -19.18
CA ARG A 196 -5.09 10.53 -19.87
C ARG A 196 -5.67 9.24 -19.27
N ALA A 197 -5.74 9.14 -17.95
CA ALA A 197 -6.33 7.99 -17.28
C ALA A 197 -7.83 7.85 -17.60
N ALA A 198 -8.59 8.95 -17.63
CA ALA A 198 -10.00 8.97 -18.01
C ALA A 198 -10.22 8.54 -19.46
N TRP A 199 -9.37 8.99 -20.38
CA TRP A 199 -9.40 8.53 -21.76
C TRP A 199 -9.16 7.02 -21.87
N LEU A 200 -8.17 6.49 -21.18
CA LEU A 200 -7.91 5.04 -21.18
C LEU A 200 -9.02 4.26 -20.48
N PHE A 201 -9.60 4.79 -19.42
CA PHE A 201 -10.80 4.22 -18.81
C PHE A 201 -11.95 4.13 -19.83
N THR A 202 -12.22 5.21 -20.57
CA THR A 202 -13.23 5.22 -21.64
C THR A 202 -12.95 4.14 -22.69
N ARG A 203 -11.69 3.99 -23.11
CA ARG A 203 -11.28 2.93 -24.04
C ARG A 203 -11.47 1.52 -23.49
N HIS A 204 -11.20 1.31 -22.19
CA HIS A 204 -11.46 0.03 -21.55
C HIS A 204 -12.96 -0.30 -21.52
N MET A 205 -13.80 0.69 -21.20
CA MET A 205 -15.24 0.50 -21.18
C MET A 205 -15.81 0.25 -22.57
N ARG A 206 -15.25 0.88 -23.59
CA ARG A 206 -15.64 0.68 -25.01
C ARG A 206 -15.37 -0.74 -25.51
N ASN A 207 -14.30 -1.36 -25.02
CA ASN A 207 -13.90 -2.72 -25.38
C ASN A 207 -14.43 -3.80 -24.42
N SER A 208 -15.32 -3.44 -23.52
CA SER A 208 -15.87 -4.34 -22.50
C SER A 208 -17.39 -4.30 -22.51
N HIS A 209 -18.03 -5.42 -22.21
CA HIS A 209 -19.47 -5.51 -22.00
C HIS A 209 -19.89 -5.12 -20.56
N PHE A 210 -18.93 -4.89 -19.68
CA PHE A 210 -19.19 -4.40 -18.33
C PHE A 210 -19.58 -2.92 -18.36
N THR A 211 -20.54 -2.54 -17.51
CA THR A 211 -20.97 -1.16 -17.27
C THR A 211 -20.67 -0.76 -15.84
N THR A 212 -20.34 0.50 -15.60
CA THR A 212 -20.09 0.99 -14.23
C THR A 212 -21.40 0.97 -13.44
N GLN A 213 -21.46 0.20 -12.35
CA GLN A 213 -22.59 0.11 -11.43
C GLN A 213 -22.51 1.17 -10.32
N GLY A 214 -21.31 1.49 -9.87
CA GLY A 214 -21.10 2.50 -8.84
C GLY A 214 -19.63 2.79 -8.59
N THR A 215 -19.38 3.98 -8.08
CA THR A 215 -18.08 4.48 -7.67
C THR A 215 -18.07 4.80 -6.19
N GLU A 216 -16.90 4.76 -5.55
CA GLU A 216 -16.73 5.08 -4.13
C GLU A 216 -17.73 4.34 -3.21
N VAL A 217 -18.03 3.07 -3.53
CA VAL A 217 -19.07 2.28 -2.87
C VAL A 217 -18.61 1.83 -1.49
N ALA A 218 -19.20 2.40 -0.44
CA ALA A 218 -18.93 2.01 0.94
C ALA A 218 -19.48 0.63 1.27
N PHE A 219 -18.79 -0.14 2.13
CA PHE A 219 -19.28 -1.35 2.74
C PHE A 219 -18.91 -1.41 4.23
N GLY A 220 -19.74 -2.07 5.02
CA GLY A 220 -19.60 -2.16 6.46
C GLY A 220 -19.89 -0.86 7.21
N GLU A 221 -20.55 0.08 6.54
CA GLU A 221 -21.00 1.37 7.08
C GLU A 221 -22.50 1.56 6.81
N PRO A 222 -23.20 2.40 7.61
CA PRO A 222 -24.62 2.68 7.40
C PRO A 222 -24.89 3.25 5.99
N GLY A 223 -25.83 2.67 5.27
CA GLY A 223 -26.19 3.08 3.91
C GLY A 223 -25.35 2.45 2.80
N GLY A 224 -24.27 1.73 3.14
CA GLY A 224 -23.41 1.01 2.19
C GLY A 224 -23.79 -0.47 2.05
N LEU A 225 -22.92 -1.20 1.36
CA LEU A 225 -23.01 -2.66 1.27
C LEU A 225 -22.78 -3.32 2.64
N PRO A 226 -23.27 -4.55 2.87
CA PRO A 226 -23.03 -5.29 4.10
C PRO A 226 -21.53 -5.45 4.40
N PRO A 227 -21.14 -5.53 5.70
CA PRO A 227 -19.76 -5.79 6.07
C PRO A 227 -19.32 -7.19 5.65
N VAL A 228 -18.06 -7.36 5.30
CA VAL A 228 -17.44 -8.67 5.17
C VAL A 228 -17.13 -9.18 6.57
N MET A 229 -17.72 -10.30 6.96
CA MET A 229 -17.47 -10.92 8.25
C MET A 229 -16.30 -11.90 8.15
N LEU A 230 -15.27 -11.70 8.98
CA LEU A 230 -14.20 -12.66 9.21
C LEU A 230 -14.45 -13.44 10.49
N GLN A 231 -14.33 -14.76 10.41
CA GLN A 231 -14.37 -15.63 11.59
C GLN A 231 -12.93 -15.89 12.06
N LEU A 232 -12.66 -15.60 13.33
CA LEU A 232 -11.37 -15.84 13.95
C LEU A 232 -11.27 -17.27 14.50
N ALA A 233 -10.04 -17.70 14.82
CA ALA A 233 -9.77 -19.04 15.33
C ALA A 233 -10.45 -19.36 16.66
N ASP A 234 -10.73 -18.34 17.47
CA ASP A 234 -11.46 -18.44 18.74
C ASP A 234 -12.99 -18.49 18.57
N GLY A 235 -13.48 -18.46 17.32
CA GLY A 235 -14.91 -18.41 17.00
C GLY A 235 -15.53 -17.01 16.99
N SER A 236 -14.81 -15.99 17.44
CA SER A 236 -15.27 -14.60 17.35
C SER A 236 -15.34 -14.11 15.92
N ARG A 237 -16.07 -13.01 15.68
CA ARG A 237 -16.24 -12.42 14.35
C ARG A 237 -15.78 -10.98 14.34
N VAL A 238 -15.09 -10.61 13.27
CA VAL A 238 -14.67 -9.22 13.00
C VAL A 238 -15.37 -8.74 11.73
N ALA A 239 -16.06 -7.62 11.82
CA ALA A 239 -16.65 -6.95 10.68
C ALA A 239 -15.57 -6.13 9.94
N LEU A 240 -15.52 -6.24 8.62
CA LEU A 240 -14.66 -5.41 7.80
C LEU A 240 -15.47 -4.30 7.16
N ARG A 241 -14.86 -3.12 7.08
CA ARG A 241 -15.37 -1.95 6.39
C ARG A 241 -14.37 -1.43 5.38
N GLY A 242 -14.85 -0.68 4.42
CA GLY A 242 -14.02 -0.01 3.44
C GLY A 242 -14.84 0.68 2.37
N LYS A 243 -14.17 1.13 1.35
CA LYS A 243 -14.76 1.80 0.20
C LYS A 243 -14.14 1.24 -1.07
N ILE A 244 -14.98 0.80 -1.99
CA ILE A 244 -14.59 0.22 -3.27
C ILE A 244 -14.59 1.34 -4.30
N ASP A 245 -13.46 1.59 -4.95
CA ASP A 245 -13.33 2.72 -5.87
C ASP A 245 -14.31 2.62 -7.04
N ARG A 246 -14.45 1.42 -7.64
CA ARG A 246 -15.41 1.16 -8.71
C ARG A 246 -15.88 -0.28 -8.73
N ILE A 247 -17.18 -0.45 -8.95
CA ILE A 247 -17.81 -1.74 -9.25
C ILE A 247 -18.40 -1.64 -10.65
N ASP A 248 -18.05 -2.59 -11.52
CA ASP A 248 -18.66 -2.75 -12.83
C ASP A 248 -19.48 -4.04 -12.86
N ARG A 249 -20.57 -4.02 -13.65
CA ARG A 249 -21.57 -5.08 -13.78
C ARG A 249 -21.72 -5.51 -15.24
N TYR A 250 -21.84 -6.82 -15.44
CA TYR A 250 -22.19 -7.42 -16.72
C TYR A 250 -23.35 -8.39 -16.53
N GLU A 251 -24.34 -8.36 -17.41
CA GLU A 251 -25.46 -9.30 -17.47
C GLU A 251 -25.19 -10.30 -18.59
N GLY A 252 -24.76 -11.49 -18.21
CA GLY A 252 -24.49 -12.59 -19.15
C GLY A 252 -25.59 -13.65 -19.15
N ASP A 253 -25.42 -14.66 -19.97
CA ASP A 253 -26.39 -15.77 -20.12
C ASP A 253 -26.54 -16.61 -18.84
N HIS A 254 -25.49 -16.69 -18.03
CA HIS A 254 -25.48 -17.46 -16.78
C HIS A 254 -25.70 -16.60 -15.52
N GLY A 255 -26.03 -15.33 -15.68
CA GLY A 255 -26.36 -14.42 -14.60
C GLY A 255 -25.60 -13.11 -14.60
N VAL A 256 -25.68 -12.41 -13.48
CA VAL A 256 -24.99 -11.15 -13.27
C VAL A 256 -23.57 -11.41 -12.76
N TYR A 257 -22.62 -10.70 -13.34
CA TYR A 257 -21.21 -10.76 -12.97
C TYR A 257 -20.70 -9.38 -12.52
N LEU A 258 -19.89 -9.37 -11.48
CA LEU A 258 -19.32 -8.14 -10.90
C LEU A 258 -17.81 -8.18 -10.94
N ARG A 259 -17.20 -7.09 -11.36
CA ARG A 259 -15.76 -6.86 -11.20
C ARG A 259 -15.51 -5.61 -10.37
N VAL A 260 -14.42 -5.61 -9.63
CA VAL A 260 -13.98 -4.45 -8.85
C VAL A 260 -12.70 -3.90 -9.45
N VAL A 261 -12.58 -2.58 -9.45
CA VAL A 261 -11.39 -1.87 -9.89
C VAL A 261 -10.96 -0.91 -8.79
N ASP A 262 -9.68 -0.97 -8.43
CA ASP A 262 -9.06 -0.13 -7.41
C ASP A 262 -7.97 0.73 -8.06
N TYR A 263 -8.07 2.03 -7.89
CA TYR A 263 -7.14 3.00 -8.48
C TYR A 263 -5.86 3.09 -7.67
N LYS A 264 -4.71 3.16 -8.35
CA LYS A 264 -3.40 3.26 -7.68
C LYS A 264 -2.53 4.31 -8.35
N SER A 265 -1.98 5.22 -7.56
CA SER A 265 -1.04 6.26 -8.04
C SER A 265 0.37 5.71 -8.34
N SER A 266 0.61 4.43 -8.09
CA SER A 266 1.86 3.72 -8.41
C SER A 266 1.57 2.33 -8.94
N GLN A 267 2.53 1.76 -9.66
CA GLN A 267 2.38 0.41 -10.19
C GLN A 267 2.20 -0.62 -9.07
N LYS A 268 1.11 -1.37 -9.14
CA LYS A 268 0.83 -2.48 -8.24
C LYS A 268 0.50 -3.73 -9.04
N LYS A 269 1.06 -4.87 -8.61
CA LYS A 269 0.75 -6.19 -9.17
C LYS A 269 0.08 -7.01 -8.08
N LEU A 270 -0.84 -7.89 -8.49
CA LEU A 270 -1.42 -8.86 -7.58
C LEU A 270 -0.45 -10.04 -7.43
N GLU A 271 0.00 -10.28 -6.21
CA GLU A 271 1.00 -11.30 -5.89
C GLU A 271 0.39 -12.38 -4.98
N PRO A 272 0.18 -13.62 -5.46
CA PRO A 272 -0.45 -14.69 -4.69
C PRO A 272 0.22 -14.97 -3.34
N VAL A 273 1.54 -14.87 -3.29
CA VAL A 273 2.31 -15.06 -2.05
C VAL A 273 1.97 -13.97 -1.02
N ARG A 274 1.89 -12.71 -1.44
CA ARG A 274 1.49 -11.60 -0.55
C ARG A 274 0.05 -11.74 -0.07
N MET A 275 -0.85 -12.22 -0.93
CA MET A 275 -2.23 -12.51 -0.56
C MET A 275 -2.30 -13.60 0.50
N TRP A 276 -1.55 -14.68 0.34
CA TRP A 276 -1.48 -15.79 1.31
C TRP A 276 -1.02 -15.33 2.70
N TYR A 277 -0.06 -14.42 2.75
CA TYR A 277 0.44 -13.85 4.01
C TYR A 277 -0.37 -12.66 4.54
N GLY A 278 -1.51 -12.33 3.94
CA GLY A 278 -2.37 -11.24 4.40
C GLY A 278 -1.85 -9.83 4.09
N LEU A 279 -0.85 -9.72 3.19
CA LEU A 279 -0.19 -8.46 2.83
C LEU A 279 -0.85 -7.75 1.64
N GLN A 280 -1.82 -8.39 0.99
CA GLN A 280 -2.50 -7.89 -0.19
C GLN A 280 -3.92 -8.48 -0.27
N LEU A 281 -4.83 -8.00 0.59
CA LEU A 281 -6.18 -8.53 0.74
C LEU A 281 -7.24 -7.66 0.04
N GLN A 282 -6.92 -6.39 -0.22
CA GLN A 282 -7.85 -5.34 -0.63
C GLN A 282 -8.76 -5.77 -1.78
N LEU A 283 -8.20 -6.16 -2.93
CA LEU A 283 -9.01 -6.52 -4.11
C LEU A 283 -9.95 -7.71 -3.88
N LEU A 284 -9.47 -8.76 -3.19
CA LEU A 284 -10.29 -9.95 -2.94
C LEU A 284 -11.43 -9.66 -1.97
N LEU A 285 -11.17 -8.87 -0.93
CA LEU A 285 -12.18 -8.51 0.04
C LEU A 285 -13.17 -7.50 -0.53
N TYR A 286 -12.75 -6.63 -1.44
CA TYR A 286 -13.63 -5.75 -2.20
C TYR A 286 -14.57 -6.57 -3.11
N LEU A 287 -14.02 -7.53 -3.86
CA LEU A 287 -14.84 -8.42 -4.69
C LEU A 287 -15.83 -9.23 -3.83
N LYS A 288 -15.39 -9.73 -2.68
CA LYS A 288 -16.25 -10.41 -1.73
C LYS A 288 -17.34 -9.49 -1.16
N ALA A 289 -17.03 -8.24 -0.85
CA ALA A 289 -18.03 -7.27 -0.39
C ALA A 289 -19.05 -6.96 -1.48
N ALA A 290 -18.62 -6.73 -2.71
CA ALA A 290 -19.49 -6.45 -3.84
C ALA A 290 -20.46 -7.59 -4.13
N THR A 291 -20.00 -8.86 -4.02
CA THR A 291 -20.81 -10.05 -4.32
C THR A 291 -21.63 -10.58 -3.14
N ALA A 292 -21.27 -10.25 -1.88
CA ALA A 292 -21.95 -10.71 -0.68
C ALA A 292 -23.41 -10.24 -0.57
N ALA A 293 -23.76 -9.12 -1.21
CA ALA A 293 -25.13 -8.60 -1.25
C ALA A 293 -26.07 -9.39 -2.19
N GLY A 294 -25.61 -10.48 -2.79
CA GLY A 294 -26.38 -11.27 -3.77
C GLY A 294 -26.57 -10.55 -5.10
N ALA A 295 -25.82 -9.48 -5.35
CA ALA A 295 -25.94 -8.65 -6.54
C ALA A 295 -25.33 -9.27 -7.80
N GLY A 296 -24.55 -10.35 -7.67
CA GLY A 296 -23.95 -11.05 -8.80
C GLY A 296 -22.79 -11.99 -8.41
N ASN A 297 -22.26 -12.67 -9.40
CA ASN A 297 -21.13 -13.57 -9.29
C ASN A 297 -19.79 -12.80 -9.42
N PRO A 298 -18.70 -13.26 -8.80
CA PRO A 298 -17.40 -12.63 -8.95
C PRO A 298 -16.86 -12.85 -10.37
N ALA A 299 -16.54 -11.78 -11.09
CA ALA A 299 -15.92 -11.83 -12.43
C ALA A 299 -14.43 -11.53 -12.40
N GLY A 300 -14.01 -10.54 -11.62
CA GLY A 300 -12.62 -10.17 -11.55
C GLY A 300 -12.33 -9.04 -10.58
N ALA A 301 -11.04 -8.85 -10.31
CA ALA A 301 -10.56 -7.81 -9.41
C ALA A 301 -9.24 -7.23 -9.94
N PHE A 302 -9.18 -5.91 -10.13
CA PHE A 302 -8.13 -5.26 -10.89
C PHE A 302 -7.60 -4.01 -10.19
N TYR A 303 -6.31 -3.78 -10.36
CA TYR A 303 -5.69 -2.48 -10.17
C TYR A 303 -5.69 -1.71 -11.47
N PHE A 304 -6.05 -0.44 -11.41
CA PHE A 304 -5.87 0.53 -12.49
C PHE A 304 -4.86 1.58 -12.03
N THR A 305 -3.68 1.57 -12.67
CA THR A 305 -2.61 2.50 -12.31
C THR A 305 -2.87 3.86 -12.95
N VAL A 306 -2.86 4.92 -12.13
CA VAL A 306 -2.98 6.31 -12.56
C VAL A 306 -1.62 6.97 -12.39
N SER A 307 -0.86 7.03 -13.47
CA SER A 307 0.51 7.58 -13.46
C SER A 307 0.85 8.18 -14.82
N ASP A 308 1.89 9.01 -14.83
CA ASP A 308 2.51 9.51 -16.06
C ASP A 308 3.82 8.73 -16.29
N PRO A 309 3.80 7.67 -17.12
CA PRO A 309 4.98 6.86 -17.34
C PRO A 309 6.02 7.61 -18.16
N MET A 310 7.27 7.55 -17.73
CA MET A 310 8.40 7.99 -18.54
C MET A 310 8.66 6.97 -19.66
N CYS A 311 8.62 7.41 -20.91
CA CYS A 311 8.85 6.56 -22.06
C CYS A 311 10.22 6.84 -22.65
N ASP A 312 11.03 5.81 -22.77
CA ASP A 312 12.31 5.86 -23.47
C ASP A 312 12.05 5.61 -24.97
N THR A 313 12.07 6.67 -25.80
CA THR A 313 11.73 6.55 -27.22
C THR A 313 12.85 7.09 -28.08
N ALA A 314 13.44 6.22 -28.89
CA ALA A 314 14.44 6.58 -29.86
C ALA A 314 13.88 6.97 -31.26
N GLN A 315 12.62 6.63 -31.56
CA GLN A 315 11.95 6.87 -32.85
C GLN A 315 10.44 7.03 -32.67
N ASP A 316 9.81 7.91 -33.44
CA ASP A 316 8.37 8.24 -33.47
C ASP A 316 7.74 8.38 -32.06
N VAL A 317 8.07 9.51 -31.44
CA VAL A 317 7.81 9.78 -30.00
C VAL A 317 6.34 9.63 -29.64
N LYS A 318 5.40 9.99 -30.52
CA LYS A 318 3.96 10.01 -30.19
C LYS A 318 3.36 8.60 -30.11
N ALA A 319 3.52 7.79 -31.16
CA ALA A 319 2.96 6.43 -31.22
C ALA A 319 3.60 5.50 -30.16
N ALA A 320 4.91 5.62 -29.93
CA ALA A 320 5.61 4.86 -28.91
C ALA A 320 5.18 5.27 -27.49
N ALA A 321 4.95 6.56 -27.25
CA ALA A 321 4.42 7.06 -25.98
C ALA A 321 3.00 6.54 -25.71
N GLU A 322 2.12 6.61 -26.69
CA GLU A 322 0.74 6.08 -26.57
C GLU A 322 0.73 4.58 -26.29
N ALA A 323 1.57 3.78 -26.98
CA ALA A 323 1.68 2.35 -26.73
C ALA A 323 2.25 2.03 -25.33
N ALA A 324 3.24 2.79 -24.86
CA ALA A 324 3.80 2.63 -23.52
C ALA A 324 2.77 3.00 -22.44
N ILE A 325 2.05 4.11 -22.62
CA ILE A 325 0.97 4.53 -21.72
C ILE A 325 -0.12 3.45 -21.67
N ALA A 326 -0.59 2.96 -22.81
CA ALA A 326 -1.61 1.92 -22.86
C ALA A 326 -1.17 0.61 -22.18
N LYS A 327 0.11 0.25 -22.29
CA LYS A 327 0.71 -0.92 -21.62
C LYS A 327 0.78 -0.74 -20.09
N GLU A 328 1.19 0.43 -19.63
CA GLU A 328 1.36 0.73 -18.19
C GLU A 328 0.02 0.87 -17.47
N LEU A 329 -0.93 1.54 -18.09
CA LEU A 329 -2.24 1.84 -17.50
C LEU A 329 -3.31 0.78 -17.79
N ARG A 330 -2.92 -0.39 -18.31
CA ARG A 330 -3.84 -1.54 -18.44
C ARG A 330 -4.29 -2.05 -17.09
N LEU A 331 -5.48 -2.63 -17.04
CA LEU A 331 -5.98 -3.34 -15.84
C LEU A 331 -5.05 -4.52 -15.50
N LYS A 332 -4.62 -4.60 -14.24
CA LYS A 332 -3.73 -5.65 -13.74
C LYS A 332 -4.41 -6.36 -12.56
N GLY A 333 -4.71 -7.64 -12.69
CA GLY A 333 -5.45 -8.33 -11.66
C GLY A 333 -5.73 -9.80 -11.97
N VAL A 334 -6.86 -10.28 -11.51
CA VAL A 334 -7.37 -11.63 -11.74
C VAL A 334 -8.76 -11.59 -12.34
N VAL A 335 -9.04 -12.56 -13.18
CA VAL A 335 -10.34 -12.76 -13.83
C VAL A 335 -10.81 -14.20 -13.57
N LEU A 336 -12.11 -14.39 -13.47
CA LEU A 336 -12.73 -15.72 -13.45
C LEU A 336 -12.39 -16.44 -14.76
N ALA A 337 -11.90 -17.67 -14.67
CA ALA A 337 -11.59 -18.51 -15.83
C ALA A 337 -12.87 -19.12 -16.44
N ASP A 338 -13.79 -18.26 -16.85
CA ASP A 338 -15.03 -18.56 -17.52
C ASP A 338 -15.03 -17.86 -18.88
N THR A 339 -15.43 -18.58 -19.95
CA THR A 339 -15.35 -18.08 -21.33
C THR A 339 -16.21 -16.83 -21.52
N GLU A 340 -17.47 -16.86 -21.01
CA GLU A 340 -18.39 -15.74 -21.11
C GLU A 340 -17.84 -14.49 -20.43
N VAL A 341 -17.25 -14.65 -19.23
CA VAL A 341 -16.66 -13.55 -18.47
C VAL A 341 -15.43 -12.98 -19.16
N VAL A 342 -14.55 -13.85 -19.70
CA VAL A 342 -13.32 -13.42 -20.38
C VAL A 342 -13.65 -12.68 -21.69
N GLU A 343 -14.65 -13.13 -22.45
CA GLU A 343 -15.09 -12.47 -23.68
C GLU A 343 -15.77 -11.12 -23.40
N ALA A 344 -16.40 -10.96 -22.23
CA ALA A 344 -17.02 -9.72 -21.82
C ALA A 344 -16.04 -8.67 -21.25
N MET A 345 -14.77 -9.06 -20.92
CA MET A 345 -13.76 -8.15 -20.35
C MET A 345 -13.22 -7.17 -21.37
#